data_d12aa52e2350bd7c58aca4032e490197
#
_entry.id   d12aa52e2350bd7c58aca4032e490197
#
_cell.length_a   1.000
_cell.length_b   1.000
_cell.length_c   1.000
_cell.angle_alpha   90.00
_cell.angle_beta   90.00
_cell.angle_gamma   90.00
#
_symmetry.space_group_name_H-M   'P 1'
#
loop_
_entity.id
_entity.type
_entity.pdbx_description
1 polymer ?
#
loop_
_entity_poly.entity_id
_entity_poly.type
_entity_poly.pdbx_seq_one_letter_code
_entity_poly.pdbx_strand_id
1 'polypeptide(L)'
;VFAGQNISEDYTHELLEATKEYSVAAIVISKSGTTTEPAIAFRLIKAELEKRYGKAEAAERIVAITDAARGALKTLATQEGYPTFVIPDNVGGRFSVLTPVGLLPLAVAGIDIKALVAGAQAMEKATAADVAVEENLAAQYAIVRNELYKAGKKVEILASYEPKLQYIAEWWKQLYGESEGKELKGIFPASVTLTADLHSMGQYIQEGERTLFETIISVKNSKYEVKVESDEANLDGLNFLTGKRLSEINKMAELGVRLAHIDGGVPNLVIEIERIDERTIGQLLYFFEKGCGISGYMLGVNPFDQPGVEAYKKNMFALLDKPGYEEESKAIKARL
;
A
#
# COMPACT_ATOMS: atom_id res chain seq x y z
N VAL A 1 3.16 14.35 7.41
CA VAL A 1 1.71 14.25 7.19
C VAL A 1 1.44 13.99 5.72
N PHE A 2 0.25 13.48 5.38
CA PHE A 2 -0.16 13.16 4.01
C PHE A 2 -1.39 13.98 3.64
N ALA A 3 -1.48 14.39 2.38
CA ALA A 3 -2.61 15.12 1.83
C ALA A 3 -2.89 14.65 0.39
N GLY A 4 -4.16 14.75 -0.04
CA GLY A 4 -4.55 14.37 -1.39
C GLY A 4 -4.83 12.89 -1.59
N GLN A 5 -4.98 12.11 -0.52
CA GLN A 5 -5.53 10.75 -0.55
C GLN A 5 -7.06 10.74 -0.38
N ASN A 6 -7.66 11.88 -0.11
CA ASN A 6 -9.10 12.10 0.02
C ASN A 6 -9.46 13.54 -0.32
N ILE A 7 -10.76 13.86 -0.32
CA ILE A 7 -11.31 15.21 -0.52
C ILE A 7 -12.25 15.62 0.63
N SER A 8 -11.94 15.15 1.86
CA SER A 8 -12.67 15.54 3.07
C SER A 8 -12.32 16.97 3.47
N GLU A 9 -13.33 17.80 3.69
CA GLU A 9 -13.16 19.18 4.18
C GLU A 9 -12.57 19.19 5.59
N ASP A 10 -13.11 18.36 6.49
CA ASP A 10 -12.67 18.29 7.89
C ASP A 10 -11.20 17.84 7.97
N TYR A 11 -10.85 16.74 7.29
CA TYR A 11 -9.47 16.27 7.25
C TYR A 11 -8.51 17.35 6.71
N THR A 12 -8.90 18.02 5.63
CA THR A 12 -8.06 19.06 5.01
C THR A 12 -7.89 20.26 5.92
N HIS A 13 -8.98 20.70 6.56
CA HIS A 13 -8.94 21.80 7.53
C HIS A 13 -8.03 21.48 8.72
N GLU A 14 -8.24 20.32 9.36
CA GLU A 14 -7.45 19.89 10.52
C GLU A 14 -5.97 19.72 10.17
N LEU A 15 -5.65 19.20 8.97
CA LEU A 15 -4.27 19.09 8.50
C LEU A 15 -3.60 20.47 8.36
N LEU A 16 -4.28 21.45 7.75
CA LEU A 16 -3.78 22.81 7.60
C LEU A 16 -3.60 23.48 8.97
N GLU A 17 -4.55 23.30 9.90
CA GLU A 17 -4.43 23.81 11.28
C GLU A 17 -3.23 23.18 12.01
N ALA A 18 -3.11 21.84 11.97
CA ALA A 18 -2.03 21.12 12.64
C ALA A 18 -0.63 21.49 12.13
N THR A 19 -0.53 22.02 10.93
CA THR A 19 0.76 22.42 10.34
C THR A 19 1.11 23.90 10.57
N LYS A 20 0.22 24.70 11.17
CA LYS A 20 0.42 26.15 11.30
C LYS A 20 1.69 26.56 12.06
N GLU A 21 2.01 25.84 13.12
CA GLU A 21 3.14 26.15 13.99
C GLU A 21 4.47 25.52 13.55
N TYR A 22 4.47 24.81 12.44
CA TYR A 22 5.65 24.11 11.92
C TYR A 22 6.20 24.81 10.68
N SER A 23 7.51 24.68 10.48
CA SER A 23 8.12 24.99 9.18
C SER A 23 7.73 23.88 8.19
N VAL A 24 7.01 24.25 7.13
CA VAL A 24 6.41 23.29 6.21
C VAL A 24 7.12 23.32 4.86
N ALA A 25 7.39 22.15 4.32
CA ALA A 25 7.75 21.91 2.92
C ALA A 25 6.80 20.86 2.32
N ALA A 26 6.65 20.85 1.02
CA ALA A 26 5.75 19.93 0.33
C ALA A 26 6.46 19.11 -0.74
N ILE A 27 6.19 17.80 -0.77
CA ILE A 27 6.52 16.93 -1.90
C ILE A 27 5.21 16.63 -2.61
N VAL A 28 5.04 17.15 -3.82
CA VAL A 28 3.86 16.90 -4.64
C VAL A 28 4.16 15.82 -5.68
N ILE A 29 3.31 14.79 -5.70
CA ILE A 29 3.51 13.59 -6.53
C ILE A 29 2.31 13.40 -7.44
N SER A 30 2.51 13.60 -8.74
CA SER A 30 1.48 13.30 -9.74
C SER A 30 2.12 13.26 -11.13
N LYS A 31 1.93 12.18 -11.87
CA LYS A 31 2.46 12.04 -13.22
C LYS A 31 1.84 13.06 -14.18
N SER A 32 0.52 13.14 -14.23
CA SER A 32 -0.23 14.09 -15.06
C SER A 32 -0.37 15.48 -14.45
N GLY A 33 -0.42 15.57 -13.12
CA GLY A 33 -0.80 16.79 -12.40
C GLY A 33 -2.30 17.09 -12.44
N THR A 34 -3.13 16.16 -12.95
CA THR A 34 -4.59 16.36 -13.12
C THR A 34 -5.42 15.34 -12.34
N THR A 35 -4.81 14.43 -11.60
CA THR A 35 -5.53 13.57 -10.65
C THR A 35 -6.19 14.47 -9.61
N THR A 36 -7.51 14.32 -9.45
CA THR A 36 -8.35 15.31 -8.77
C THR A 36 -7.93 15.54 -7.32
N GLU A 37 -7.76 14.49 -6.54
CA GLU A 37 -7.49 14.55 -5.11
C GLU A 37 -6.15 15.25 -4.80
N PRO A 38 -5.00 14.81 -5.33
CA PRO A 38 -3.73 15.49 -5.08
C PRO A 38 -3.65 16.86 -5.74
N ALA A 39 -4.36 17.12 -6.84
CA ALA A 39 -4.37 18.44 -7.47
C ALA A 39 -5.12 19.48 -6.62
N ILE A 40 -6.26 19.10 -6.01
CA ILE A 40 -6.99 19.96 -5.07
C ILE A 40 -6.13 20.22 -3.83
N ALA A 41 -5.63 19.17 -3.20
CA ALA A 41 -4.79 19.30 -2.01
C ALA A 41 -3.56 20.18 -2.27
N PHE A 42 -2.90 20.01 -3.41
CA PHE A 42 -1.75 20.81 -3.77
C PHE A 42 -2.08 22.28 -4.00
N ARG A 43 -3.25 22.61 -4.61
CA ARG A 43 -3.71 24.02 -4.72
C ARG A 43 -3.84 24.69 -3.36
N LEU A 44 -4.45 23.99 -2.40
CA LEU A 44 -4.66 24.51 -1.05
C LEU A 44 -3.34 24.68 -0.30
N ILE A 45 -2.47 23.67 -0.34
CA ILE A 45 -1.16 23.70 0.32
C ILE A 45 -0.25 24.75 -0.31
N LYS A 46 -0.20 24.85 -1.64
CA LYS A 46 0.56 25.89 -2.35
C LYS A 46 0.12 27.29 -1.92
N ALA A 47 -1.19 27.55 -1.91
CA ALA A 47 -1.73 28.85 -1.49
C ALA A 47 -1.35 29.18 -0.03
N GLU A 48 -1.40 28.20 0.87
CA GLU A 48 -1.00 28.39 2.27
C GLU A 48 0.51 28.63 2.41
N LEU A 49 1.35 27.92 1.66
CA LEU A 49 2.80 28.16 1.64
C LEU A 49 3.14 29.56 1.11
N GLU A 50 2.51 29.98 0.00
CA GLU A 50 2.71 31.32 -0.55
C GLU A 50 2.26 32.43 0.40
N LYS A 51 1.16 32.21 1.11
CA LYS A 51 0.67 33.12 2.15
C LYS A 51 1.65 33.27 3.32
N ARG A 52 2.27 32.16 3.76
CA ARG A 52 3.18 32.14 4.92
C ARG A 52 4.57 32.67 4.60
N TYR A 53 5.11 32.29 3.46
CA TYR A 53 6.53 32.50 3.14
C TYR A 53 6.75 33.46 1.95
N GLY A 54 5.68 33.87 1.27
CA GLY A 54 5.80 34.58 0.00
C GLY A 54 6.15 33.61 -1.15
N LYS A 55 5.90 34.07 -2.39
CA LYS A 55 5.99 33.20 -3.58
C LYS A 55 7.38 32.62 -3.80
N ALA A 56 8.43 33.39 -3.61
CA ALA A 56 9.80 32.95 -3.87
C ALA A 56 10.25 31.86 -2.88
N GLU A 57 10.08 32.08 -1.58
CA GLU A 57 10.45 31.09 -0.57
C GLU A 57 9.54 29.86 -0.63
N ALA A 58 8.25 30.00 -0.92
CA ALA A 58 7.35 28.87 -1.10
C ALA A 58 7.80 27.97 -2.26
N ALA A 59 8.34 28.53 -3.33
CA ALA A 59 8.87 27.74 -4.44
C ALA A 59 10.08 26.86 -4.04
N GLU A 60 10.94 27.37 -3.15
CA GLU A 60 12.08 26.60 -2.62
C GLU A 60 11.64 25.46 -1.67
N ARG A 61 10.43 25.54 -1.11
CA ARG A 61 9.85 24.56 -0.18
C ARG A 61 9.01 23.50 -0.86
N ILE A 62 8.87 23.54 -2.18
CA ILE A 62 8.07 22.61 -2.96
C ILE A 62 8.98 21.78 -3.87
N VAL A 63 8.87 20.45 -3.78
CA VAL A 63 9.53 19.52 -4.70
C VAL A 63 8.46 18.75 -5.45
N ALA A 64 8.56 18.67 -6.79
CA ALA A 64 7.61 17.96 -7.62
C ALA A 64 8.18 16.64 -8.15
N ILE A 65 7.44 15.55 -7.96
CA ILE A 65 7.72 14.25 -8.56
C ILE A 65 6.67 14.04 -9.64
N THR A 66 7.09 14.08 -10.91
CA THR A 66 6.16 14.17 -12.04
C THR A 66 6.76 13.57 -13.32
N ASP A 67 6.06 13.72 -14.45
CA ASP A 67 6.52 13.34 -15.77
C ASP A 67 7.78 14.11 -16.17
N ALA A 68 8.62 13.51 -17.02
CA ALA A 68 9.86 14.13 -17.49
C ALA A 68 9.62 15.38 -18.36
N ALA A 69 8.58 15.35 -19.21
CA ALA A 69 8.41 16.31 -20.29
C ALA A 69 7.03 16.98 -20.34
N ARG A 70 5.97 16.37 -19.81
CA ARG A 70 4.58 16.76 -20.04
C ARG A 70 3.72 16.69 -18.78
N GLY A 71 2.51 17.25 -18.87
CA GLY A 71 1.54 17.25 -17.77
C GLY A 71 1.49 18.59 -17.04
N ALA A 72 0.36 18.82 -16.35
CA ALA A 72 0.08 20.09 -15.70
C ALA A 72 1.09 20.38 -14.57
N LEU A 73 1.46 19.35 -13.77
CA LEU A 73 2.44 19.52 -12.69
C LEU A 73 3.85 19.81 -13.26
N LYS A 74 4.25 19.17 -14.36
CA LYS A 74 5.53 19.46 -15.01
C LYS A 74 5.59 20.90 -15.51
N THR A 75 4.52 21.35 -16.17
CA THR A 75 4.41 22.73 -16.66
C THR A 75 4.51 23.73 -15.49
N LEU A 76 3.73 23.51 -14.44
CA LEU A 76 3.75 24.37 -13.26
C LEU A 76 5.14 24.37 -12.59
N ALA A 77 5.75 23.21 -12.37
CA ALA A 77 7.06 23.11 -11.74
C ALA A 77 8.14 23.85 -12.54
N THR A 78 8.05 23.81 -13.87
CA THR A 78 8.98 24.56 -14.75
C THR A 78 8.75 26.07 -14.64
N GLN A 79 7.50 26.52 -14.62
CA GLN A 79 7.15 27.95 -14.51
C GLN A 79 7.52 28.55 -13.15
N GLU A 80 7.32 27.83 -12.08
CA GLU A 80 7.56 28.28 -10.71
C GLU A 80 8.99 27.96 -10.21
N GLY A 81 9.78 27.20 -10.99
CA GLY A 81 11.15 26.84 -10.63
C GLY A 81 11.27 25.73 -9.56
N TYR A 82 10.28 24.86 -9.38
CA TYR A 82 10.36 23.79 -8.41
C TYR A 82 11.40 22.73 -8.80
N PRO A 83 12.23 22.24 -7.87
CA PRO A 83 13.01 21.04 -8.08
C PRO A 83 12.13 19.86 -8.51
N THR A 84 12.56 19.09 -9.50
CA THR A 84 11.76 17.99 -10.02
C THR A 84 12.51 16.67 -10.01
N PHE A 85 11.76 15.58 -9.71
CA PHE A 85 12.18 14.20 -9.92
C PHE A 85 11.22 13.52 -10.90
N VAL A 86 11.74 12.57 -11.67
CA VAL A 86 11.00 11.95 -12.77
C VAL A 86 10.33 10.67 -12.33
N ILE A 87 9.04 10.53 -12.68
CA ILE A 87 8.33 9.24 -12.63
C ILE A 87 8.59 8.57 -13.99
N PRO A 88 9.22 7.38 -14.05
CA PRO A 88 9.47 6.68 -15.30
C PRO A 88 8.16 6.39 -16.07
N ASP A 89 8.21 6.55 -17.40
CA ASP A 89 7.00 6.42 -18.23
C ASP A 89 6.40 5.03 -18.24
N ASN A 90 7.23 4.01 -18.11
CA ASN A 90 6.86 2.61 -18.11
C ASN A 90 6.53 2.05 -16.72
N VAL A 91 6.47 2.88 -15.68
CA VAL A 91 6.11 2.46 -14.32
C VAL A 91 4.75 3.04 -13.94
N GLY A 92 3.80 2.15 -13.65
CA GLY A 92 2.49 2.50 -13.13
C GLY A 92 2.53 2.93 -11.66
N GLY A 93 1.52 3.68 -11.19
CA GLY A 93 1.49 4.23 -9.83
C GLY A 93 1.71 3.20 -8.73
N ARG A 94 1.00 2.07 -8.78
CA ARG A 94 1.10 1.00 -7.78
C ARG A 94 2.41 0.22 -7.77
N PHE A 95 3.21 0.34 -8.84
CA PHE A 95 4.57 -0.23 -8.98
C PHE A 95 5.67 0.81 -8.74
N SER A 96 5.33 2.02 -8.28
CA SER A 96 6.28 3.14 -8.29
C SER A 96 7.03 3.36 -6.98
N VAL A 97 6.81 2.55 -5.96
CA VAL A 97 7.41 2.74 -4.62
C VAL A 97 8.95 2.73 -4.63
N LEU A 98 9.56 1.98 -5.54
CA LEU A 98 11.03 1.92 -5.73
C LEU A 98 11.57 2.97 -6.71
N THR A 99 10.75 3.94 -7.11
CA THR A 99 11.13 5.13 -7.89
C THR A 99 11.19 6.36 -6.99
N PRO A 100 11.51 7.56 -7.49
CA PRO A 100 11.43 8.79 -6.68
C PRO A 100 10.10 8.98 -5.95
N VAL A 101 8.99 8.39 -6.43
CA VAL A 101 7.67 8.44 -5.80
C VAL A 101 7.69 7.96 -4.34
N GLY A 102 8.34 6.85 -4.06
CA GLY A 102 8.52 6.34 -2.71
C GLY A 102 9.85 6.77 -2.08
N LEU A 103 10.94 6.74 -2.86
CA LEU A 103 12.29 6.93 -2.31
C LEU A 103 12.53 8.34 -1.76
N LEU A 104 12.01 9.40 -2.41
CA LEU A 104 12.22 10.76 -1.90
C LEU A 104 11.50 11.02 -0.58
N PRO A 105 10.18 10.72 -0.43
CA PRO A 105 9.52 10.84 0.88
C PRO A 105 10.17 10.00 1.98
N LEU A 106 10.61 8.78 1.66
CA LEU A 106 11.30 7.92 2.63
C LEU A 106 12.65 8.50 3.06
N ALA A 107 13.44 9.04 2.11
CA ALA A 107 14.70 9.70 2.43
C ALA A 107 14.50 10.94 3.34
N VAL A 108 13.47 11.75 3.05
CA VAL A 108 13.10 12.90 3.88
C VAL A 108 12.65 12.46 5.29
N ALA A 109 12.01 11.31 5.39
CA ALA A 109 11.64 10.70 6.68
C ALA A 109 12.82 10.08 7.45
N GLY A 110 14.03 10.09 6.88
CA GLY A 110 15.24 9.53 7.52
C GLY A 110 15.41 8.02 7.36
N ILE A 111 14.67 7.39 6.44
CA ILE A 111 14.78 5.96 6.12
C ILE A 111 16.02 5.72 5.24
N ASP A 112 16.75 4.64 5.49
CA ASP A 112 17.89 4.24 4.64
C ASP A 112 17.40 3.64 3.31
N ILE A 113 17.18 4.53 2.33
CA ILE A 113 16.75 4.13 0.99
C ILE A 113 17.78 3.29 0.24
N LYS A 114 19.09 3.35 0.62
CA LYS A 114 20.11 2.50 0.01
C LYS A 114 19.95 1.05 0.46
N ALA A 115 19.72 0.84 1.75
CA ALA A 115 19.41 -0.48 2.29
C ALA A 115 18.13 -1.05 1.68
N LEU A 116 17.09 -0.22 1.53
CA LEU A 116 15.81 -0.61 0.93
C LEU A 116 16.00 -1.05 -0.53
N VAL A 117 16.67 -0.25 -1.35
CA VAL A 117 16.95 -0.60 -2.77
C VAL A 117 17.84 -1.83 -2.87
N ALA A 118 18.84 -1.98 -2.00
CA ALA A 118 19.68 -3.18 -1.98
C ALA A 118 18.88 -4.45 -1.64
N GLY A 119 17.85 -4.34 -0.80
CA GLY A 119 16.89 -5.42 -0.55
C GLY A 119 16.10 -5.80 -1.80
N ALA A 120 15.54 -4.81 -2.48
CA ALA A 120 14.80 -5.00 -3.73
C ALA A 120 15.68 -5.64 -4.83
N GLN A 121 16.91 -5.18 -5.00
CA GLN A 121 17.87 -5.76 -5.94
C GLN A 121 18.25 -7.21 -5.61
N ALA A 122 18.34 -7.55 -4.32
CA ALA A 122 18.58 -8.92 -3.90
C ALA A 122 17.41 -9.84 -4.29
N MET A 123 16.17 -9.37 -4.09
CA MET A 123 14.97 -10.10 -4.47
C MET A 123 14.82 -10.17 -6.01
N GLU A 124 15.15 -9.12 -6.74
CA GLU A 124 15.16 -9.12 -8.19
C GLU A 124 16.03 -10.25 -8.74
N LYS A 125 17.25 -10.39 -8.23
CA LYS A 125 18.16 -11.48 -8.60
C LYS A 125 17.61 -12.85 -8.22
N ALA A 126 17.03 -12.98 -7.04
CA ALA A 126 16.48 -14.26 -6.55
C ALA A 126 15.21 -14.69 -7.31
N THR A 127 14.57 -13.75 -8.03
CA THR A 127 13.35 -14.00 -8.79
C THR A 127 13.51 -13.69 -10.29
N ALA A 128 14.74 -13.70 -10.78
CA ALA A 128 15.04 -13.47 -12.19
C ALA A 128 14.42 -14.55 -13.09
N ALA A 129 14.27 -14.27 -14.39
CA ALA A 129 13.55 -15.13 -15.32
C ALA A 129 14.23 -16.49 -15.57
N ASP A 130 15.54 -16.58 -15.33
CA ASP A 130 16.36 -17.78 -15.48
C ASP A 130 16.46 -18.61 -14.17
N VAL A 131 15.89 -18.12 -13.06
CA VAL A 131 15.81 -18.88 -11.81
C VAL A 131 14.72 -19.95 -11.92
N ALA A 132 15.06 -21.20 -11.59
CA ALA A 132 14.13 -22.30 -11.62
C ALA A 132 12.91 -22.04 -10.72
N VAL A 133 11.73 -22.50 -11.13
CA VAL A 133 10.47 -22.23 -10.39
C VAL A 133 10.54 -22.72 -8.94
N GLU A 134 11.21 -23.83 -8.70
CA GLU A 134 11.41 -24.43 -7.38
C GLU A 134 12.23 -23.55 -6.43
N GLU A 135 12.99 -22.58 -6.96
CA GLU A 135 13.81 -21.64 -6.21
C GLU A 135 13.25 -20.20 -6.27
N ASN A 136 12.34 -19.94 -7.21
CA ASN A 136 11.76 -18.61 -7.45
C ASN A 136 10.51 -18.39 -6.61
N LEU A 137 10.69 -17.77 -5.44
CA LEU A 137 9.59 -17.54 -4.48
C LEU A 137 8.43 -16.72 -5.06
N ALA A 138 8.70 -15.74 -5.92
CA ALA A 138 7.64 -14.93 -6.54
C ALA A 138 6.81 -15.75 -7.55
N ALA A 139 7.45 -16.63 -8.30
CA ALA A 139 6.76 -17.57 -9.20
C ALA A 139 5.95 -18.60 -8.42
N GLN A 140 6.50 -19.17 -7.35
CA GLN A 140 5.78 -20.10 -6.47
C GLN A 140 4.54 -19.46 -5.86
N TYR A 141 4.66 -18.26 -5.32
CA TYR A 141 3.54 -17.52 -4.75
C TYR A 141 2.45 -17.28 -5.81
N ALA A 142 2.82 -16.82 -7.01
CA ALA A 142 1.90 -16.60 -8.10
C ALA A 142 1.18 -17.89 -8.54
N ILE A 143 1.90 -19.02 -8.63
CA ILE A 143 1.34 -20.33 -8.97
C ILE A 143 0.32 -20.78 -7.92
N VAL A 144 0.69 -20.77 -6.64
CA VAL A 144 -0.20 -21.22 -5.56
C VAL A 144 -1.47 -20.35 -5.49
N ARG A 145 -1.36 -19.02 -5.63
CA ARG A 145 -2.51 -18.12 -5.72
C ARG A 145 -3.46 -18.49 -6.86
N ASN A 146 -2.90 -18.72 -8.05
CA ASN A 146 -3.71 -19.07 -9.22
C ASN A 146 -4.38 -20.47 -9.06
N GLU A 147 -3.70 -21.45 -8.48
CA GLU A 147 -4.30 -22.76 -8.19
C GLU A 147 -5.41 -22.65 -7.13
N LEU A 148 -5.22 -21.85 -6.06
CA LEU A 148 -6.26 -21.57 -5.09
C LEU A 148 -7.46 -20.85 -5.73
N TYR A 149 -7.21 -19.91 -6.64
CA TYR A 149 -8.29 -19.23 -7.39
C TYR A 149 -9.10 -20.24 -8.24
N LYS A 150 -8.44 -21.16 -8.95
CA LYS A 150 -9.10 -22.22 -9.71
C LYS A 150 -9.89 -23.16 -8.80
N ALA A 151 -9.40 -23.42 -7.58
CA ALA A 151 -10.08 -24.20 -6.55
C ALA A 151 -11.25 -23.44 -5.87
N GLY A 152 -11.60 -22.25 -6.34
CA GLY A 152 -12.75 -21.48 -5.84
C GLY A 152 -12.41 -20.51 -4.70
N LYS A 153 -11.13 -20.35 -4.32
CA LYS A 153 -10.71 -19.36 -3.33
C LYS A 153 -10.63 -17.98 -3.99
N LYS A 154 -11.60 -17.14 -3.74
CA LYS A 154 -11.79 -15.84 -4.41
C LYS A 154 -11.31 -14.65 -3.61
N VAL A 155 -10.97 -14.85 -2.34
CA VAL A 155 -10.50 -13.82 -1.42
C VAL A 155 -9.15 -14.24 -0.85
N GLU A 156 -8.16 -13.39 -0.95
CA GLU A 156 -6.90 -13.53 -0.24
C GLU A 156 -6.83 -12.52 0.90
N ILE A 157 -6.55 -13.01 2.10
CA ILE A 157 -6.36 -12.16 3.29
C ILE A 157 -4.88 -12.10 3.61
N LEU A 158 -4.27 -10.93 3.40
CA LEU A 158 -2.91 -10.69 3.88
C LEU A 158 -2.96 -10.37 5.37
N ALA A 159 -2.44 -11.29 6.18
CA ALA A 159 -2.44 -11.20 7.63
C ALA A 159 -1.05 -10.85 8.18
N SER A 160 -0.99 -9.99 9.18
CA SER A 160 0.25 -9.69 9.90
C SER A 160 -0.01 -9.52 11.40
N TYR A 161 0.92 -9.98 12.22
CA TYR A 161 0.95 -9.81 13.67
C TYR A 161 1.79 -8.59 14.09
N GLU A 162 2.25 -7.79 13.12
CA GLU A 162 3.04 -6.58 13.34
C GLU A 162 2.32 -5.35 12.78
N PRO A 163 1.80 -4.45 13.63
CA PRO A 163 1.03 -3.28 13.18
C PRO A 163 1.79 -2.37 12.20
N LYS A 164 3.12 -2.38 12.24
CA LYS A 164 3.96 -1.62 11.30
C LYS A 164 3.79 -2.04 9.85
N LEU A 165 3.27 -3.24 9.58
CA LEU A 165 3.04 -3.74 8.23
C LEU A 165 1.66 -3.37 7.69
N GLN A 166 0.81 -2.68 8.47
CA GLN A 166 -0.54 -2.30 8.04
C GLN A 166 -0.55 -1.56 6.70
N TYR A 167 0.30 -0.54 6.54
CA TYR A 167 0.33 0.21 5.27
C TYR A 167 1.03 -0.53 4.12
N ILE A 168 1.85 -1.53 4.41
CA ILE A 168 2.31 -2.48 3.39
C ILE A 168 1.13 -3.30 2.87
N ALA A 169 0.22 -3.72 3.75
CA ALA A 169 -1.00 -4.44 3.35
C ALA A 169 -1.97 -3.52 2.56
N GLU A 170 -2.10 -2.24 2.91
CA GLU A 170 -2.89 -1.28 2.13
C GLU A 170 -2.33 -1.09 0.71
N TRP A 171 -1.01 -0.93 0.57
CA TRP A 171 -0.35 -0.89 -0.73
C TRP A 171 -0.52 -2.21 -1.50
N TRP A 172 -0.38 -3.34 -0.84
CA TRP A 172 -0.57 -4.67 -1.44
C TRP A 172 -1.99 -4.86 -1.99
N LYS A 173 -3.02 -4.37 -1.28
CA LYS A 173 -4.40 -4.37 -1.78
C LYS A 173 -4.54 -3.59 -3.09
N GLN A 174 -3.95 -2.41 -3.18
CA GLN A 174 -3.94 -1.64 -4.43
C GLN A 174 -3.17 -2.39 -5.52
N LEU A 175 -1.98 -2.91 -5.20
CA LEU A 175 -1.13 -3.62 -6.15
C LEU A 175 -1.91 -4.76 -6.82
N TYR A 176 -2.49 -5.66 -6.05
CA TYR A 176 -3.20 -6.83 -6.58
C TYR A 176 -4.59 -6.47 -7.11
N GLY A 177 -5.35 -5.64 -6.43
CA GLY A 177 -6.69 -5.25 -6.84
C GLY A 177 -6.74 -4.58 -8.22
N GLU A 178 -5.88 -3.59 -8.45
CA GLU A 178 -5.79 -2.91 -9.75
C GLU A 178 -5.14 -3.75 -10.84
N SER A 179 -4.24 -4.68 -10.48
CA SER A 179 -3.51 -5.48 -11.46
C SER A 179 -4.32 -6.68 -11.95
N GLU A 180 -5.04 -7.36 -11.06
CA GLU A 180 -5.73 -8.62 -11.35
C GLU A 180 -7.25 -8.50 -11.51
N GLY A 181 -7.88 -7.52 -10.86
CA GLY A 181 -9.33 -7.32 -10.87
C GLY A 181 -9.85 -6.81 -12.23
N LYS A 182 -9.80 -7.65 -13.28
CA LYS A 182 -10.15 -7.31 -14.66
C LYS A 182 -10.92 -8.42 -15.34
N GLU A 183 -11.71 -8.10 -16.34
CA GLU A 183 -12.45 -9.07 -17.16
C GLU A 183 -13.29 -10.04 -16.31
N LEU A 184 -13.87 -9.56 -15.22
CA LEU A 184 -14.64 -10.35 -14.24
C LEU A 184 -13.81 -11.48 -13.57
N LYS A 185 -12.49 -11.35 -13.55
CA LYS A 185 -11.54 -12.24 -12.92
C LYS A 185 -10.81 -11.54 -11.76
N GLY A 186 -10.05 -12.31 -11.02
CA GLY A 186 -9.14 -11.84 -9.97
C GLY A 186 -9.51 -12.31 -8.58
N ILE A 187 -8.52 -12.35 -7.72
CA ILE A 187 -8.64 -12.63 -6.29
C ILE A 187 -8.87 -11.29 -5.58
N PHE A 188 -9.91 -11.19 -4.76
CA PHE A 188 -10.17 -9.97 -3.98
C PHE A 188 -9.15 -9.85 -2.85
N PRO A 189 -8.31 -8.80 -2.83
CA PRO A 189 -7.30 -8.61 -1.79
C PRO A 189 -7.91 -7.96 -0.55
N ALA A 190 -7.88 -8.66 0.57
CA ALA A 190 -8.25 -8.16 1.88
C ALA A 190 -7.04 -8.17 2.81
N SER A 191 -7.11 -7.51 3.96
CA SER A 191 -6.04 -7.57 4.97
C SER A 191 -6.59 -7.52 6.38
N VAL A 192 -5.84 -8.12 7.33
CA VAL A 192 -6.11 -8.06 8.77
C VAL A 192 -4.82 -7.80 9.54
N THR A 193 -4.94 -7.04 10.63
CA THR A 193 -3.86 -6.83 11.59
C THR A 193 -4.19 -7.59 12.87
N LEU A 194 -3.53 -8.70 13.05
CA LEU A 194 -3.74 -9.59 14.18
C LEU A 194 -2.80 -9.17 15.37
N THR A 195 -3.20 -9.36 16.63
CA THR A 195 -4.36 -10.11 17.12
C THR A 195 -5.66 -9.31 17.15
N ALA A 196 -5.62 -7.98 16.96
CA ALA A 196 -6.80 -7.12 17.08
C ALA A 196 -7.99 -7.61 16.21
N ASP A 197 -7.74 -7.94 14.96
CA ASP A 197 -8.79 -8.38 14.04
C ASP A 197 -9.29 -9.81 14.27
N LEU A 198 -8.72 -10.56 15.22
CA LEU A 198 -9.37 -11.80 15.69
C LEU A 198 -10.69 -11.52 16.36
N HIS A 199 -10.82 -10.34 16.99
CA HIS A 199 -12.06 -9.89 17.63
C HIS A 199 -13.08 -9.27 16.66
N SER A 200 -12.77 -9.22 15.37
CA SER A 200 -13.66 -8.73 14.31
C SER A 200 -13.84 -9.77 13.19
N MET A 201 -12.78 -10.10 12.49
CA MET A 201 -12.79 -10.99 11.33
C MET A 201 -12.50 -12.44 11.66
N GLY A 202 -11.98 -12.73 12.85
CA GLY A 202 -11.60 -14.10 13.24
C GLY A 202 -12.75 -15.09 13.15
N GLN A 203 -13.96 -14.72 13.57
CA GLN A 203 -15.16 -15.57 13.45
C GLN A 203 -15.46 -15.94 12.00
N TYR A 204 -15.40 -14.95 11.08
CA TYR A 204 -15.70 -15.22 9.67
C TYR A 204 -14.62 -16.09 9.02
N ILE A 205 -13.35 -15.83 9.32
CA ILE A 205 -12.24 -16.63 8.80
C ILE A 205 -12.38 -18.06 9.27
N GLN A 206 -12.70 -18.29 10.57
CA GLN A 206 -12.80 -19.62 11.16
C GLN A 206 -14.02 -20.42 10.68
N GLU A 207 -15.22 -19.79 10.59
CA GLU A 207 -16.48 -20.50 10.35
C GLU A 207 -17.32 -19.95 9.18
N GLY A 208 -16.87 -18.89 8.48
CA GLY A 208 -17.58 -18.33 7.33
C GLY A 208 -17.43 -19.19 6.07
N GLU A 209 -17.77 -18.64 4.92
CA GLU A 209 -17.62 -19.34 3.64
C GLU A 209 -16.18 -19.70 3.31
N ARG A 210 -15.99 -20.88 2.76
CA ARG A 210 -14.66 -21.42 2.37
C ARG A 210 -14.12 -20.85 1.06
N THR A 211 -14.44 -19.60 0.72
CA THR A 211 -14.02 -18.89 -0.49
C THR A 211 -12.71 -18.12 -0.33
N LEU A 212 -12.13 -18.13 0.86
CA LEU A 212 -10.92 -17.39 1.20
C LEU A 212 -9.71 -18.28 1.51
N PHE A 213 -8.54 -17.68 1.48
CA PHE A 213 -7.28 -18.22 2.00
C PHE A 213 -6.46 -17.09 2.63
N GLU A 214 -5.50 -17.43 3.45
CA GLU A 214 -4.63 -16.46 4.12
C GLU A 214 -3.20 -16.51 3.59
N THR A 215 -2.57 -15.33 3.52
CA THR A 215 -1.13 -15.15 3.34
C THR A 215 -0.60 -14.39 4.55
N ILE A 216 0.17 -15.06 5.41
CA ILE A 216 0.67 -14.51 6.67
C ILE A 216 2.08 -14.00 6.48
N ILE A 217 2.33 -12.72 6.78
CA ILE A 217 3.69 -12.19 6.93
C ILE A 217 4.15 -12.47 8.36
N SER A 218 5.03 -13.44 8.52
CA SER A 218 5.57 -13.89 9.80
C SER A 218 6.94 -13.28 10.05
N VAL A 219 7.11 -12.54 11.13
CA VAL A 219 8.35 -11.87 11.51
C VAL A 219 9.11 -12.71 12.54
N LYS A 220 10.37 -13.09 12.24
CA LYS A 220 11.18 -13.91 13.14
C LYS A 220 11.68 -13.15 14.36
N ASN A 221 12.21 -11.97 14.14
CA ASN A 221 12.93 -11.22 15.16
C ASN A 221 12.36 -9.82 15.37
N SER A 222 11.96 -9.53 16.58
CA SER A 222 11.59 -8.17 16.99
C SER A 222 12.84 -7.32 17.24
N LYS A 223 12.73 -6.01 16.99
CA LYS A 223 13.83 -5.04 17.22
C LYS A 223 14.09 -4.80 18.71
N TYR A 224 13.06 -4.88 19.53
CA TYR A 224 13.10 -4.56 20.96
C TYR A 224 12.66 -5.76 21.78
N GLU A 225 13.06 -5.77 23.04
CA GLU A 225 12.64 -6.79 24.00
C GLU A 225 11.74 -6.16 25.07
N VAL A 226 10.55 -6.71 25.20
CA VAL A 226 9.58 -6.35 26.26
C VAL A 226 9.06 -7.65 26.86
N LYS A 227 9.14 -7.77 28.16
CA LYS A 227 8.68 -8.94 28.95
C LYS A 227 7.43 -8.61 29.74
N VAL A 228 6.64 -9.63 29.99
CA VAL A 228 5.47 -9.53 30.87
C VAL A 228 5.94 -9.47 32.33
N GLU A 229 5.49 -8.45 33.03
CA GLU A 229 5.71 -8.30 34.46
C GLU A 229 4.77 -9.22 35.26
N SER A 230 5.15 -9.56 36.50
CA SER A 230 4.29 -10.28 37.41
C SER A 230 3.33 -9.31 38.11
N ASP A 231 2.05 -9.70 38.26
CA ASP A 231 1.07 -9.00 39.09
C ASP A 231 0.79 -9.82 40.35
N GLU A 232 1.00 -9.23 41.53
CA GLU A 232 0.81 -9.91 42.82
C GLU A 232 -0.63 -10.39 43.01
N ALA A 233 -1.62 -9.63 42.55
CA ALA A 233 -3.04 -9.97 42.65
C ALA A 233 -3.49 -11.05 41.63
N ASN A 234 -2.82 -11.12 40.47
CA ASN A 234 -3.11 -12.06 39.40
C ASN A 234 -4.61 -12.18 39.04
N LEU A 235 -5.34 -11.08 39.07
CA LEU A 235 -6.79 -11.07 38.82
C LEU A 235 -7.18 -11.44 37.40
N ASP A 236 -6.28 -11.18 36.45
CA ASP A 236 -6.42 -11.54 35.04
C ASP A 236 -5.98 -12.98 34.73
N GLY A 237 -5.36 -13.67 35.72
CA GLY A 237 -4.86 -15.03 35.56
C GLY A 237 -3.63 -15.17 34.65
N LEU A 238 -2.93 -14.07 34.30
CA LEU A 238 -1.88 -14.06 33.31
C LEU A 238 -0.46 -14.24 33.85
N ASN A 239 -0.27 -14.48 35.14
CA ASN A 239 1.08 -14.71 35.71
C ASN A 239 1.83 -15.90 35.11
N PHE A 240 1.17 -16.83 34.42
CA PHE A 240 1.84 -17.89 33.65
C PHE A 240 2.66 -17.35 32.45
N LEU A 241 2.46 -16.10 32.08
CA LEU A 241 3.24 -15.39 31.04
C LEU A 241 4.42 -14.61 31.61
N THR A 242 4.55 -14.49 32.93
CA THR A 242 5.63 -13.72 33.57
C THR A 242 7.01 -14.10 33.04
N GLY A 243 7.79 -13.11 32.66
CA GLY A 243 9.13 -13.28 32.12
C GLY A 243 9.18 -13.65 30.62
N LYS A 244 8.07 -14.03 30.01
CA LYS A 244 8.01 -14.29 28.57
C LYS A 244 8.07 -12.97 27.78
N ARG A 245 8.74 -12.98 26.66
CA ARG A 245 8.79 -11.83 25.73
C ARG A 245 7.45 -11.70 25.00
N LEU A 246 7.00 -10.47 24.73
CA LEU A 246 5.80 -10.24 23.90
C LEU A 246 5.92 -10.88 22.51
N SER A 247 7.11 -10.89 21.92
CA SER A 247 7.34 -11.55 20.62
C SER A 247 7.16 -13.07 20.66
N GLU A 248 7.48 -13.72 21.78
CA GLU A 248 7.22 -15.15 21.96
C GLU A 248 5.71 -15.43 22.08
N ILE A 249 5.00 -14.61 22.84
CA ILE A 249 3.54 -14.73 23.00
C ILE A 249 2.85 -14.47 21.65
N ASN A 250 3.25 -13.44 20.94
CA ASN A 250 2.73 -13.10 19.61
C ASN A 250 2.96 -14.24 18.59
N LYS A 251 4.15 -14.88 18.65
CA LYS A 251 4.43 -16.05 17.82
C LYS A 251 3.56 -17.25 18.14
N MET A 252 3.28 -17.48 19.42
CA MET A 252 2.35 -18.55 19.83
C MET A 252 0.91 -18.24 19.38
N ALA A 253 0.49 -16.97 19.43
CA ALA A 253 -0.79 -16.56 18.89
C ALA A 253 -0.86 -16.83 17.36
N GLU A 254 0.18 -16.45 16.59
CA GLU A 254 0.27 -16.75 15.16
C GLU A 254 0.12 -18.25 14.89
N LEU A 255 0.88 -19.08 15.58
CA LEU A 255 0.86 -20.53 15.38
C LEU A 255 -0.50 -21.14 15.76
N GLY A 256 -1.09 -20.72 16.90
CA GLY A 256 -2.39 -21.20 17.36
C GLY A 256 -3.52 -20.84 16.40
N VAL A 257 -3.53 -19.62 15.90
CA VAL A 257 -4.53 -19.15 14.92
C VAL A 257 -4.38 -19.91 13.60
N ARG A 258 -3.15 -20.06 13.09
CA ARG A 258 -2.88 -20.84 11.86
C ARG A 258 -3.40 -22.26 11.96
N LEU A 259 -3.11 -22.96 13.06
CA LEU A 259 -3.60 -24.32 13.27
C LEU A 259 -5.12 -24.37 13.23
N ALA A 260 -5.78 -23.46 13.95
CA ALA A 260 -7.25 -23.42 14.00
C ALA A 260 -7.86 -23.13 12.60
N HIS A 261 -7.30 -22.17 11.87
CA HIS A 261 -7.79 -21.83 10.52
C HIS A 261 -7.56 -22.96 9.51
N ILE A 262 -6.40 -23.63 9.55
CA ILE A 262 -6.09 -24.80 8.70
C ILE A 262 -7.07 -25.94 9.02
N ASP A 263 -7.28 -26.27 10.28
CA ASP A 263 -8.24 -27.29 10.72
C ASP A 263 -9.67 -26.93 10.29
N GLY A 264 -9.99 -25.63 10.24
CA GLY A 264 -11.24 -25.08 9.71
C GLY A 264 -11.35 -25.10 8.17
N GLY A 265 -10.32 -25.57 7.45
CA GLY A 265 -10.32 -25.67 5.98
C GLY A 265 -9.95 -24.37 5.25
N VAL A 266 -9.24 -23.44 5.94
CA VAL A 266 -8.68 -22.23 5.35
C VAL A 266 -7.23 -22.48 4.96
N PRO A 267 -6.87 -22.49 3.68
CA PRO A 267 -5.47 -22.61 3.26
C PRO A 267 -4.64 -21.42 3.77
N ASN A 268 -3.44 -21.71 4.24
CA ASN A 268 -2.52 -20.70 4.77
C ASN A 268 -1.19 -20.76 4.02
N LEU A 269 -0.78 -19.61 3.47
CA LEU A 269 0.57 -19.36 2.96
C LEU A 269 1.34 -18.59 4.03
N VAL A 270 2.65 -18.80 4.11
CA VAL A 270 3.50 -18.06 5.06
C VAL A 270 4.68 -17.46 4.32
N ILE A 271 4.78 -16.14 4.41
CA ILE A 271 5.93 -15.37 3.98
C ILE A 271 6.73 -15.02 5.25
N GLU A 272 7.80 -15.75 5.47
CA GLU A 272 8.65 -15.53 6.63
C GLU A 272 9.71 -14.47 6.33
N ILE A 273 9.77 -13.43 7.15
CA ILE A 273 10.78 -12.39 7.06
C ILE A 273 11.64 -12.34 8.32
N GLU A 274 12.92 -12.01 8.16
CA GLU A 274 13.87 -12.05 9.27
C GLU A 274 13.53 -11.01 10.34
N ARG A 275 13.26 -9.77 9.91
CA ARG A 275 12.87 -8.64 10.76
C ARG A 275 12.25 -7.53 9.91
N ILE A 276 11.68 -6.52 10.56
CA ILE A 276 11.22 -5.30 9.88
C ILE A 276 12.38 -4.31 9.87
N ASP A 277 13.09 -4.26 8.77
CA ASP A 277 14.11 -3.25 8.45
C ASP A 277 14.02 -2.87 6.96
N GLU A 278 14.76 -1.84 6.57
CA GLU A 278 14.71 -1.28 5.22
C GLU A 278 15.04 -2.33 4.16
N ARG A 279 16.07 -3.17 4.41
CA ARG A 279 16.48 -4.21 3.47
C ARG A 279 15.38 -5.25 3.28
N THR A 280 14.80 -5.73 4.36
CA THR A 280 13.74 -6.75 4.31
C THR A 280 12.46 -6.18 3.68
N ILE A 281 12.11 -4.93 3.99
CA ILE A 281 10.98 -4.27 3.34
C ILE A 281 11.23 -4.11 1.83
N GLY A 282 12.43 -3.75 1.41
CA GLY A 282 12.79 -3.69 0.00
C GLY A 282 12.64 -5.04 -0.72
N GLN A 283 13.05 -6.13 -0.07
CA GLN A 283 12.82 -7.49 -0.58
C GLN A 283 11.32 -7.80 -0.73
N LEU A 284 10.53 -7.47 0.29
CA LEU A 284 9.08 -7.75 0.31
C LEU A 284 8.34 -6.96 -0.76
N LEU A 285 8.67 -5.69 -0.95
CA LEU A 285 8.09 -4.85 -2.00
C LEU A 285 8.33 -5.45 -3.39
N TYR A 286 9.58 -5.76 -3.73
CA TYR A 286 9.89 -6.34 -5.03
C TYR A 286 9.29 -7.73 -5.23
N PHE A 287 9.28 -8.56 -4.18
CA PHE A 287 8.63 -9.87 -4.19
C PHE A 287 7.16 -9.77 -4.59
N PHE A 288 6.40 -8.86 -3.98
CA PHE A 288 4.99 -8.69 -4.30
C PHE A 288 4.79 -8.08 -5.70
N GLU A 289 5.59 -7.10 -6.10
CA GLU A 289 5.51 -6.53 -7.46
C GLU A 289 5.76 -7.59 -8.53
N LYS A 290 6.80 -8.40 -8.36
CA LYS A 290 7.15 -9.51 -9.27
C LYS A 290 6.07 -10.59 -9.28
N GLY A 291 5.64 -11.03 -8.10
CA GLY A 291 4.58 -12.03 -7.93
C GLY A 291 3.26 -11.59 -8.55
N CYS A 292 2.91 -10.31 -8.38
CA CYS A 292 1.71 -9.70 -8.98
C CYS A 292 1.78 -9.72 -10.52
N GLY A 293 2.91 -9.33 -11.10
CA GLY A 293 3.09 -9.36 -12.55
C GLY A 293 2.92 -10.77 -13.12
N ILE A 294 3.58 -11.77 -12.50
CA ILE A 294 3.47 -13.17 -12.90
C ILE A 294 2.02 -13.66 -12.74
N SER A 295 1.40 -13.41 -11.59
CA SER A 295 0.04 -13.87 -11.27
C SER A 295 -1.00 -13.29 -12.23
N GLY A 296 -0.91 -11.99 -12.57
CA GLY A 296 -1.80 -11.35 -13.53
C GLY A 296 -1.70 -11.98 -14.93
N TYR A 297 -0.50 -12.25 -15.42
CA TYR A 297 -0.33 -12.96 -16.68
C TYR A 297 -0.85 -14.41 -16.63
N MET A 298 -0.71 -15.12 -15.53
CA MET A 298 -1.30 -16.46 -15.34
C MET A 298 -2.83 -16.44 -15.35
N LEU A 299 -3.45 -15.34 -14.87
CA LEU A 299 -4.90 -15.11 -14.97
C LEU A 299 -5.33 -14.72 -16.40
N GLY A 300 -4.40 -14.43 -17.30
CA GLY A 300 -4.64 -13.99 -18.65
C GLY A 300 -5.12 -12.55 -18.75
N VAL A 301 -4.70 -11.68 -17.83
CA VAL A 301 -4.98 -10.24 -17.85
C VAL A 301 -3.68 -9.43 -17.94
N ASN A 302 -3.75 -8.19 -18.42
CA ASN A 302 -2.60 -7.28 -18.35
C ASN A 302 -2.48 -6.69 -16.93
N PRO A 303 -1.44 -7.02 -16.14
CA PRO A 303 -1.30 -6.52 -14.78
C PRO A 303 -0.88 -5.04 -14.68
N PHE A 304 -0.53 -4.39 -15.79
CA PHE A 304 0.09 -3.06 -15.79
C PHE A 304 -0.83 -1.91 -16.23
N ASP A 305 -2.05 -2.19 -16.66
CA ASP A 305 -3.08 -1.19 -16.95
C ASP A 305 -4.19 -1.17 -15.87
N GLN A 306 -5.13 -0.23 -15.97
CA GLN A 306 -6.28 -0.11 -15.05
C GLN A 306 -7.50 0.50 -15.74
N PRO A 307 -8.14 -0.18 -16.71
CA PRO A 307 -9.23 0.40 -17.50
C PRO A 307 -10.50 0.67 -16.65
N GLY A 308 -10.70 -0.06 -15.57
CA GLY A 308 -11.91 0.04 -14.73
C GLY A 308 -12.09 1.39 -14.01
N VAL A 309 -11.02 2.16 -13.81
CA VAL A 309 -11.10 3.43 -13.08
C VAL A 309 -11.57 4.61 -13.93
N GLU A 310 -11.69 4.47 -15.24
CA GLU A 310 -12.08 5.57 -16.12
C GLU A 310 -13.59 5.90 -16.03
N ALA A 311 -14.43 4.92 -15.78
CA ALA A 311 -15.89 5.10 -15.71
C ALA A 311 -16.31 6.04 -14.58
N TYR A 312 -15.82 5.86 -13.36
CA TYR A 312 -16.19 6.73 -12.24
C TYR A 312 -15.62 8.15 -12.39
N LYS A 313 -14.44 8.31 -12.97
CA LYS A 313 -13.85 9.63 -13.24
C LYS A 313 -14.73 10.41 -14.22
N LYS A 314 -15.19 9.76 -15.31
CA LYS A 314 -16.10 10.36 -16.26
C LYS A 314 -17.38 10.81 -15.58
N ASN A 315 -17.98 9.97 -14.76
CA ASN A 315 -19.19 10.31 -14.01
C ASN A 315 -18.97 11.48 -13.05
N MET A 316 -17.88 11.48 -12.29
CA MET A 316 -17.53 12.57 -11.37
C MET A 316 -17.37 13.90 -12.13
N PHE A 317 -16.67 13.92 -13.25
CA PHE A 317 -16.48 15.11 -14.06
C PHE A 317 -17.80 15.64 -14.64
N ALA A 318 -18.66 14.73 -15.07
CA ALA A 318 -19.99 15.07 -15.56
C ALA A 318 -20.88 15.68 -14.45
N LEU A 319 -20.87 15.10 -13.24
CA LEU A 319 -21.61 15.60 -12.09
C LEU A 319 -21.09 16.97 -11.58
N LEU A 320 -19.80 17.24 -11.76
CA LEU A 320 -19.19 18.52 -11.43
C LEU A 320 -19.27 19.57 -12.54
N ASP A 321 -20.04 19.32 -13.60
CA ASP A 321 -20.22 20.20 -14.75
C ASP A 321 -18.89 20.65 -15.38
N LYS A 322 -17.92 19.71 -15.46
CA LYS A 322 -16.64 19.99 -16.09
C LYS A 322 -16.82 20.36 -17.57
N PRO A 323 -16.23 21.46 -18.06
CA PRO A 323 -16.30 21.83 -19.47
C PRO A 323 -15.88 20.65 -20.40
N GLY A 324 -16.70 20.39 -21.43
CA GLY A 324 -16.56 19.26 -22.35
C GLY A 324 -17.26 17.98 -21.91
N TYR A 325 -18.08 18.03 -20.85
CA TYR A 325 -18.88 16.90 -20.34
C TYR A 325 -20.39 17.24 -20.28
N GLU A 326 -20.88 18.18 -21.08
CA GLU A 326 -22.23 18.73 -21.00
C GLU A 326 -23.30 17.67 -21.28
N GLU A 327 -23.10 16.84 -22.29
CA GLU A 327 -24.04 15.77 -22.62
C GLU A 327 -24.05 14.66 -21.57
N GLU A 328 -22.87 14.26 -21.09
CA GLU A 328 -22.76 13.29 -20.00
C GLU A 328 -23.36 13.83 -18.70
N SER A 329 -23.18 15.14 -18.40
CA SER A 329 -23.79 15.80 -17.24
C SER A 329 -25.31 15.72 -17.29
N LYS A 330 -25.91 16.07 -18.44
CA LYS A 330 -27.36 15.97 -18.64
C LYS A 330 -27.87 14.53 -18.51
N ALA A 331 -27.15 13.58 -19.11
CA ALA A 331 -27.54 12.17 -19.07
C ALA A 331 -27.47 11.56 -17.67
N ILE A 332 -26.42 11.89 -16.89
CA ILE A 332 -26.24 11.33 -15.55
C ILE A 332 -27.19 11.97 -14.53
N LYS A 333 -27.43 13.30 -14.61
CA LYS A 333 -28.38 14.00 -13.74
C LYS A 333 -29.81 13.55 -13.94
N ALA A 334 -30.18 13.06 -15.14
CA ALA A 334 -31.49 12.49 -15.39
C ALA A 334 -31.71 11.11 -14.72
N ARG A 335 -30.69 10.51 -14.16
CA ARG A 335 -30.72 9.21 -13.45
C ARG A 335 -30.78 9.37 -11.93
N LEU A 336 -30.52 10.56 -11.40
CA LEU A 336 -30.57 10.90 -9.98
C LEU A 336 -31.94 11.44 -9.59
#